data_ef9cb259c2eb2ee2d19abb5722912106
#
_entry.id   ef9cb259c2eb2ee2d19abb5722912106
#
_cell.length_a   1.000
_cell.length_b   1.000
_cell.length_c   1.000
_cell.angle_alpha   90.00
_cell.angle_beta   90.00
_cell.angle_gamma   90.00
#
_symmetry.space_group_name_H-M   'P 1'
#
loop_
_entity.id
_entity.type
_entity.pdbx_description
1 polymer ?
#
loop_
_entity_poly.entity_id
_entity_poly.type
_entity_poly.pdbx_seq_one_letter_code
_entity_poly.pdbx_strand_id
1 'polypeptide(L)'
;EQSLYPYESCNLGSINLVNYAQKQADGSYEFDWQGYEEIIRKTTRFLDNIIDVNHYPVPEINVASKESRRIGLGVMGVADLLYKLKIPYNSKEGYELQSKLSEALTYYSMEESVALANSRGEFPLCSKTEYPEGKIPVAGYYEKSKDAHSFEWGPLIEKIKKQGIRNVLTTTVAPTGTLSMIADCSNGMEPAFALVFEKRVTVGRFFYTNK
;
A
#
# COMPACT_ATOMS: atom_id res chain seq x y z
N GLU A 1 -4.58 7.29 6.56
CA GLU A 1 -3.15 7.23 6.89
C GLU A 1 -2.89 6.53 8.23
N GLN A 2 -1.63 6.29 8.56
CA GLN A 2 -1.25 5.63 9.82
C GLN A 2 -1.14 6.66 10.95
N SER A 3 -1.53 6.26 12.17
CA SER A 3 -1.22 7.04 13.39
C SER A 3 0.26 6.89 13.73
N LEU A 4 0.90 7.99 14.12
CA LEU A 4 2.30 8.02 14.52
C LEU A 4 2.43 8.33 16.02
N TYR A 5 3.39 7.68 16.68
CA TYR A 5 3.84 8.08 18.02
C TYR A 5 4.77 9.30 17.94
N PRO A 6 5.02 9.98 19.08
CA PRO A 6 5.94 11.10 19.09
C PRO A 6 7.29 10.76 18.45
N TYR A 7 7.78 11.65 17.60
CA TYR A 7 9.01 11.52 16.82
C TYR A 7 9.03 10.41 15.75
N GLU A 8 7.98 9.61 15.58
CA GLU A 8 7.93 8.68 14.45
C GLU A 8 7.74 9.41 13.12
N SER A 9 8.25 8.80 12.06
CA SER A 9 7.99 9.19 10.68
C SER A 9 7.58 7.96 9.85
N CYS A 10 6.91 8.20 8.73
CA CYS A 10 6.51 7.15 7.80
C CYS A 10 6.93 7.53 6.38
N ASN A 11 7.74 6.69 5.75
CA ASN A 11 8.04 6.83 4.32
C ASN A 11 6.84 6.36 3.51
N LEU A 12 6.40 7.17 2.56
CA LEU A 12 5.22 6.87 1.73
C LEU A 12 5.61 6.50 0.31
N GLY A 13 4.90 5.55 -0.25
CA GLY A 13 4.92 5.19 -1.66
C GLY A 13 3.52 4.83 -2.14
N SER A 14 3.19 5.13 -3.40
CA SER A 14 1.88 4.79 -3.97
C SER A 14 2.05 4.19 -5.36
N ILE A 15 1.55 2.96 -5.53
CA ILE A 15 1.60 2.24 -6.80
C ILE A 15 0.50 2.78 -7.71
N ASN A 16 0.84 3.20 -8.92
CA ASN A 16 -0.14 3.56 -9.94
C ASN A 16 -0.73 2.29 -10.56
N LEU A 17 -1.95 1.94 -10.16
CA LEU A 17 -2.61 0.71 -10.60
C LEU A 17 -2.94 0.68 -12.08
N VAL A 18 -3.02 1.83 -12.73
CA VAL A 18 -3.31 1.93 -14.19
C VAL A 18 -2.23 1.21 -15.01
N ASN A 19 -0.99 1.20 -14.53
CA ASN A 19 0.14 0.55 -15.20
C ASN A 19 0.02 -0.99 -15.24
N TYR A 20 -0.88 -1.56 -14.44
CA TYR A 20 -1.15 -3.00 -14.37
C TYR A 20 -2.44 -3.40 -15.08
N ALA A 21 -3.09 -2.48 -15.79
CA ALA A 21 -4.18 -2.77 -16.70
C ALA A 21 -3.63 -3.17 -18.07
N GLN A 22 -3.61 -4.47 -18.38
CA GLN A 22 -3.09 -5.02 -19.63
C GLN A 22 -4.18 -5.08 -20.68
N LYS A 23 -3.95 -4.44 -21.84
CA LYS A 23 -4.88 -4.48 -22.96
C LYS A 23 -4.78 -5.83 -23.67
N GLN A 24 -5.93 -6.48 -23.85
CA GLN A 24 -6.07 -7.75 -24.55
C GLN A 24 -6.25 -7.57 -26.06
N ALA A 25 -6.15 -8.66 -26.82
CA ALA A 25 -6.28 -8.64 -28.29
C ALA A 25 -7.67 -8.20 -28.77
N ASP A 26 -8.71 -8.46 -27.98
CA ASP A 26 -10.10 -8.06 -28.23
C ASP A 26 -10.41 -6.60 -27.84
N GLY A 27 -9.41 -5.89 -27.30
CA GLY A 27 -9.53 -4.51 -26.82
C GLY A 27 -10.05 -4.37 -25.40
N SER A 28 -10.35 -5.45 -24.70
CA SER A 28 -10.63 -5.44 -23.24
C SER A 28 -9.36 -5.22 -22.42
N TYR A 29 -9.52 -5.05 -21.12
CA TYR A 29 -8.40 -4.96 -20.18
C TYR A 29 -8.53 -6.00 -19.08
N GLU A 30 -7.40 -6.55 -18.67
CA GLU A 30 -7.27 -7.43 -17.51
C GLU A 30 -6.23 -6.87 -16.55
N PHE A 31 -6.36 -7.19 -15.26
CA PHE A 31 -5.40 -6.73 -14.26
C PHE A 31 -4.23 -7.71 -14.12
N ASP A 32 -3.01 -7.20 -14.22
CA ASP A 32 -1.76 -7.95 -14.06
C ASP A 32 -1.44 -8.18 -12.58
N TRP A 33 -1.99 -9.25 -12.03
CA TRP A 33 -1.78 -9.64 -10.63
C TRP A 33 -0.32 -10.00 -10.34
N GLN A 34 0.39 -10.62 -11.28
CA GLN A 34 1.80 -10.99 -11.10
C GLN A 34 2.69 -9.73 -11.04
N GLY A 35 2.54 -8.83 -11.99
CA GLY A 35 3.27 -7.56 -11.99
C GLY A 35 2.98 -6.72 -10.75
N TYR A 36 1.72 -6.76 -10.27
CA TYR A 36 1.33 -6.07 -9.04
C TYR A 36 2.00 -6.69 -7.80
N GLU A 37 2.05 -8.01 -7.66
CA GLU A 37 2.80 -8.68 -6.60
C GLU A 37 4.28 -8.26 -6.61
N GLU A 38 4.92 -8.33 -7.78
CA GLU A 38 6.34 -8.00 -7.93
C GLU A 38 6.65 -6.57 -7.50
N ILE A 39 5.82 -5.59 -7.89
CA ILE A 39 6.06 -4.20 -7.53
C ILE A 39 5.81 -3.94 -6.04
N ILE A 40 4.83 -4.59 -5.43
CA ILE A 40 4.58 -4.50 -3.99
C ILE A 40 5.85 -4.93 -3.23
N ARG A 41 6.42 -6.09 -3.57
CA ARG A 41 7.63 -6.60 -2.92
C ARG A 41 8.82 -5.65 -3.11
N LYS A 42 9.06 -5.21 -4.33
CA LYS A 42 10.16 -4.28 -4.67
C LYS A 42 10.02 -2.95 -3.91
N THR A 43 8.80 -2.39 -3.87
CA THR A 43 8.55 -1.10 -3.22
C THR A 43 8.61 -1.23 -1.70
N THR A 44 8.14 -2.33 -1.11
CA THR A 44 8.29 -2.60 0.34
C THR A 44 9.76 -2.59 0.74
N ARG A 45 10.62 -3.30 0.00
CA ARG A 45 12.07 -3.31 0.20
C ARG A 45 12.70 -1.93 -0.01
N PHE A 46 12.25 -1.19 -1.02
CA PHE A 46 12.72 0.16 -1.28
C PHE A 46 12.41 1.11 -0.12
N LEU A 47 11.18 1.09 0.39
CA LEU A 47 10.77 1.93 1.52
C LEU A 47 11.51 1.56 2.82
N ASP A 48 11.78 0.27 3.07
CA ASP A 48 12.62 -0.16 4.20
C ASP A 48 14.06 0.37 4.07
N ASN A 49 14.63 0.32 2.87
CA ASN A 49 15.97 0.85 2.61
C ASN A 49 16.06 2.37 2.84
N ILE A 50 15.01 3.12 2.52
CA ILE A 50 14.96 4.58 2.76
C ILE A 50 15.14 4.91 4.25
N ILE A 51 14.60 4.10 5.16
CA ILE A 51 14.76 4.32 6.61
C ILE A 51 16.25 4.36 7.01
N ASP A 52 17.06 3.52 6.39
CA ASP A 52 18.47 3.40 6.71
C ASP A 52 19.34 4.53 6.11
N VAL A 53 19.01 5.00 4.91
CA VAL A 53 19.77 6.03 4.20
C VAL A 53 19.29 7.46 4.45
N ASN A 54 18.13 7.62 5.09
CA ASN A 54 17.56 8.94 5.33
C ASN A 54 18.33 9.71 6.40
N HIS A 55 18.47 11.03 6.20
CA HIS A 55 19.02 11.96 7.17
C HIS A 55 17.90 12.63 7.94
N TYR A 56 17.78 12.29 9.22
CA TYR A 56 16.76 12.83 10.09
C TYR A 56 17.23 14.15 10.73
N PRO A 57 16.37 15.19 10.79
CA PRO A 57 16.77 16.52 11.25
C PRO A 57 17.12 16.59 12.75
N VAL A 58 16.56 15.68 13.55
CA VAL A 58 16.82 15.57 14.98
C VAL A 58 17.06 14.11 15.40
N PRO A 59 17.91 13.89 16.44
CA PRO A 59 18.26 12.53 16.88
C PRO A 59 17.05 11.67 17.28
N GLU A 60 16.06 12.27 17.93
CA GLU A 60 14.87 11.56 18.43
C GLU A 60 14.06 10.94 17.27
N ILE A 61 13.96 11.65 16.13
CA ILE A 61 13.28 11.11 14.93
C ILE A 61 14.08 9.94 14.35
N ASN A 62 15.42 10.04 14.33
CA ASN A 62 16.27 8.96 13.85
C ASN A 62 16.10 7.70 14.69
N VAL A 63 16.07 7.82 16.01
CA VAL A 63 15.86 6.70 16.92
C VAL A 63 14.47 6.09 16.72
N ALA A 64 13.40 6.87 16.84
CA ALA A 64 12.02 6.39 16.75
C ALA A 64 11.73 5.74 15.41
N SER A 65 12.20 6.35 14.29
CA SER A 65 12.00 5.80 12.95
C SER A 65 12.71 4.47 12.72
N LYS A 66 13.91 4.30 13.28
CA LYS A 66 14.67 3.05 13.17
C LYS A 66 14.17 1.96 14.12
N GLU A 67 13.59 2.34 15.26
CA GLU A 67 13.02 1.39 16.22
C GLU A 67 11.72 0.77 15.73
N SER A 68 10.83 1.54 15.09
CA SER A 68 9.57 1.06 14.56
C SER A 68 9.65 0.59 13.10
N ARG A 69 10.58 1.14 12.32
CA ARG A 69 10.75 0.90 10.89
C ARG A 69 9.45 0.99 10.10
N ARG A 70 8.67 2.02 10.38
CA ARG A 70 7.35 2.23 9.80
C ARG A 70 7.45 2.65 8.33
N ILE A 71 6.71 1.96 7.47
CA ILE A 71 6.54 2.31 6.06
C ILE A 71 5.07 2.37 5.69
N GLY A 72 4.73 3.12 4.65
CA GLY A 72 3.37 3.30 4.17
C GLY A 72 3.28 3.12 2.66
N LEU A 73 3.14 1.88 2.22
CA LEU A 73 2.87 1.57 0.83
C LEU A 73 1.37 1.63 0.56
N GLY A 74 0.97 2.43 -0.41
CA GLY A 74 -0.42 2.59 -0.85
C GLY A 74 -0.57 2.42 -2.35
N VAL A 75 -1.74 2.82 -2.83
CA VAL A 75 -2.10 2.80 -4.25
C VAL A 75 -2.66 4.13 -4.71
N MET A 76 -2.64 4.37 -6.01
CA MET A 76 -3.34 5.46 -6.69
C MET A 76 -3.85 4.98 -8.05
N GLY A 77 -4.78 5.72 -8.66
CA GLY A 77 -5.33 5.35 -9.95
C GLY A 77 -6.42 4.28 -9.90
N VAL A 78 -7.07 4.07 -8.74
CA VAL A 78 -8.15 3.06 -8.61
C VAL A 78 -9.32 3.40 -9.52
N ALA A 79 -9.77 4.66 -9.57
CA ALA A 79 -10.89 5.04 -10.44
C ALA A 79 -10.57 4.83 -11.92
N ASP A 80 -9.35 5.19 -12.35
CA ASP A 80 -8.92 5.00 -13.74
C ASP A 80 -8.77 3.52 -14.11
N LEU A 81 -8.28 2.69 -13.18
CA LEU A 81 -8.26 1.24 -13.35
C LEU A 81 -9.66 0.69 -13.57
N LEU A 82 -10.62 1.08 -12.73
CA LEU A 82 -12.02 0.66 -12.85
C LEU A 82 -12.64 1.08 -14.18
N TYR A 83 -12.33 2.30 -14.67
CA TYR A 83 -12.76 2.74 -16.00
C TYR A 83 -12.19 1.85 -17.11
N LYS A 84 -10.90 1.53 -17.09
CA LYS A 84 -10.28 0.63 -18.08
C LYS A 84 -10.92 -0.76 -18.06
N LEU A 85 -11.20 -1.29 -16.87
CA LEU A 85 -11.87 -2.58 -16.70
C LEU A 85 -13.38 -2.54 -16.96
N LYS A 86 -13.96 -1.36 -17.19
CA LYS A 86 -15.41 -1.11 -17.36
C LYS A 86 -16.25 -1.57 -16.16
N ILE A 87 -15.70 -1.43 -14.96
CA ILE A 87 -16.35 -1.78 -13.70
C ILE A 87 -16.84 -0.50 -13.03
N PRO A 88 -18.16 -0.35 -12.75
CA PRO A 88 -18.66 0.81 -12.00
C PRO A 88 -18.07 0.84 -10.59
N TYR A 89 -17.59 2.02 -10.15
CA TYR A 89 -16.94 2.19 -8.85
C TYR A 89 -17.80 1.71 -7.67
N ASN A 90 -19.10 2.03 -7.67
CA ASN A 90 -20.06 1.69 -6.62
C ASN A 90 -20.84 0.40 -6.91
N SER A 91 -20.28 -0.53 -7.67
CA SER A 91 -20.86 -1.85 -7.92
C SER A 91 -20.29 -2.90 -6.95
N LYS A 92 -20.98 -4.04 -6.83
CA LYS A 92 -20.48 -5.19 -6.07
C LYS A 92 -19.11 -5.65 -6.60
N GLU A 93 -18.98 -5.75 -7.90
CA GLU A 93 -17.72 -6.12 -8.58
C GLU A 93 -16.60 -5.09 -8.30
N GLY A 94 -16.93 -3.79 -8.29
CA GLY A 94 -16.00 -2.73 -7.92
C GLY A 94 -15.50 -2.86 -6.48
N TYR A 95 -16.37 -3.18 -5.53
CA TYR A 95 -15.98 -3.40 -4.14
C TYR A 95 -15.15 -4.67 -3.96
N GLU A 96 -15.51 -5.76 -4.64
CA GLU A 96 -14.76 -7.02 -4.62
C GLU A 96 -13.34 -6.83 -5.17
N LEU A 97 -13.19 -6.10 -6.30
CA LEU A 97 -11.87 -5.81 -6.87
C LEU A 97 -11.03 -4.92 -5.93
N GLN A 98 -11.61 -3.84 -5.37
CA GLN A 98 -10.90 -2.97 -4.43
C GLN A 98 -10.49 -3.71 -3.16
N SER A 99 -11.35 -4.60 -2.64
CA SER A 99 -11.04 -5.46 -1.50
C SER A 99 -9.86 -6.38 -1.82
N LYS A 100 -9.89 -7.04 -2.98
CA LYS A 100 -8.82 -7.94 -3.42
C LYS A 100 -7.49 -7.21 -3.65
N LEU A 101 -7.52 -6.01 -4.24
CA LEU A 101 -6.33 -5.16 -4.42
C LEU A 101 -5.71 -4.77 -3.07
N SER A 102 -6.54 -4.39 -2.10
CA SER A 102 -6.08 -4.00 -0.75
C SER A 102 -5.55 -5.20 0.03
N GLU A 103 -6.20 -6.35 -0.08
CA GLU A 103 -5.73 -7.60 0.53
C GLU A 103 -4.37 -8.02 -0.04
N ALA A 104 -4.21 -8.02 -1.38
CA ALA A 104 -2.95 -8.33 -2.05
C ALA A 104 -1.82 -7.38 -1.61
N LEU A 105 -2.11 -6.07 -1.54
CA LEU A 105 -1.16 -5.07 -1.07
C LEU A 105 -0.66 -5.40 0.33
N THR A 106 -1.56 -5.68 1.25
CA THR A 106 -1.23 -5.97 2.64
C THR A 106 -0.50 -7.30 2.78
N TYR A 107 -1.00 -8.34 2.13
CA TYR A 107 -0.42 -9.68 2.19
C TYR A 107 1.03 -9.69 1.68
N TYR A 108 1.25 -9.24 0.46
CA TYR A 108 2.58 -9.28 -0.16
C TYR A 108 3.58 -8.32 0.49
N SER A 109 3.14 -7.16 0.97
CA SER A 109 4.01 -6.26 1.71
C SER A 109 4.42 -6.83 3.07
N MET A 110 3.52 -7.50 3.78
CA MET A 110 3.86 -8.19 5.03
C MET A 110 4.76 -9.40 4.79
N GLU A 111 4.49 -10.19 3.75
CA GLU A 111 5.33 -11.34 3.40
C GLU A 111 6.75 -10.90 3.02
N GLU A 112 6.91 -9.81 2.25
CA GLU A 112 8.23 -9.24 1.97
C GLU A 112 8.90 -8.69 3.24
N SER A 113 8.14 -8.06 4.13
CA SER A 113 8.66 -7.58 5.42
C SER A 113 9.16 -8.73 6.32
N VAL A 114 8.51 -9.90 6.27
CA VAL A 114 9.01 -11.13 6.94
C VAL A 114 10.29 -11.63 6.28
N ALA A 115 10.37 -11.64 4.95
CA ALA A 115 11.59 -12.02 4.23
C ALA A 115 12.77 -11.08 4.57
N LEU A 116 12.49 -9.78 4.71
CA LEU A 116 13.47 -8.79 5.17
C LEU A 116 13.89 -9.04 6.63
N ALA A 117 12.96 -9.38 7.52
CA ALA A 117 13.29 -9.73 8.90
C ALA A 117 14.21 -10.94 8.97
N ASN A 118 13.96 -11.96 8.16
CA ASN A 118 14.81 -13.16 8.11
C ASN A 118 16.25 -12.85 7.65
N SER A 119 16.45 -11.85 6.79
CA SER A 119 17.76 -11.50 6.25
C SER A 119 18.48 -10.37 7.01
N ARG A 120 17.74 -9.49 7.70
CA ARG A 120 18.26 -8.25 8.30
C ARG A 120 17.87 -8.06 9.77
N GLY A 121 17.10 -8.98 10.33
CA GLY A 121 16.50 -8.89 11.67
C GLY A 121 15.13 -8.20 11.64
N GLU A 122 14.32 -8.49 12.63
CA GLU A 122 13.03 -7.82 12.88
C GLU A 122 13.23 -6.35 13.29
N PHE A 123 12.16 -5.55 13.30
CA PHE A 123 12.26 -4.20 13.86
C PHE A 123 12.49 -4.22 15.38
N PRO A 124 13.30 -3.29 15.94
CA PRO A 124 13.74 -3.36 17.35
C PRO A 124 12.63 -3.46 18.40
N LEU A 125 11.46 -2.86 18.14
CA LEU A 125 10.31 -2.91 19.04
C LEU A 125 9.37 -4.11 18.79
N CYS A 126 9.70 -5.06 17.93
CA CYS A 126 8.82 -6.18 17.55
C CYS A 126 8.33 -6.97 18.78
N SER A 127 9.22 -7.29 19.70
CA SER A 127 8.88 -8.01 20.93
C SER A 127 7.95 -7.27 21.90
N LYS A 128 7.75 -5.96 21.71
CA LYS A 128 6.82 -5.13 22.49
C LYS A 128 5.45 -5.01 21.81
N THR A 129 5.22 -5.70 20.72
CA THR A 129 3.96 -5.70 19.95
C THR A 129 3.27 -7.05 20.08
N GLU A 130 2.11 -7.17 19.43
CA GLU A 130 1.35 -8.43 19.41
C GLU A 130 1.79 -9.39 18.27
N TYR A 131 2.79 -9.02 17.45
CA TYR A 131 3.31 -9.89 16.39
C TYR A 131 3.85 -11.25 16.89
N PRO A 132 4.58 -11.32 18.02
CA PRO A 132 5.02 -12.62 18.57
C PRO A 132 3.86 -13.54 18.94
N GLU A 133 2.67 -12.98 19.25
CA GLU A 133 1.45 -13.76 19.51
C GLU A 133 0.72 -14.16 18.21
N GLY A 134 1.18 -13.71 17.05
CA GLY A 134 0.53 -13.94 15.76
C GLY A 134 -0.65 -13.01 15.48
N LYS A 135 -0.81 -11.94 16.26
CA LYS A 135 -1.81 -10.93 15.98
C LYS A 135 -1.25 -9.92 14.98
N ILE A 136 -1.98 -9.72 13.91
CA ILE A 136 -1.63 -8.77 12.85
C ILE A 136 -2.67 -7.64 12.79
N PRO A 137 -2.31 -6.43 12.32
CA PRO A 137 -3.21 -5.26 12.36
C PRO A 137 -4.56 -5.45 11.66
N VAL A 138 -4.65 -6.36 10.71
CA VAL A 138 -5.84 -6.61 9.88
C VAL A 138 -6.58 -7.91 10.21
N ALA A 139 -6.12 -8.67 11.20
CA ALA A 139 -6.67 -10.00 11.54
C ALA A 139 -8.18 -9.96 11.80
N GLY A 140 -8.65 -8.97 12.56
CA GLY A 140 -10.08 -8.85 12.87
C GLY A 140 -11.01 -8.63 11.68
N TYR A 141 -10.51 -8.13 10.56
CA TYR A 141 -11.23 -8.04 9.31
C TYR A 141 -11.27 -9.39 8.59
N TYR A 142 -10.13 -10.04 8.46
CA TYR A 142 -10.00 -11.28 7.72
C TYR A 142 -10.55 -12.51 8.48
N GLU A 143 -10.52 -12.53 9.79
CA GLU A 143 -11.13 -13.58 10.60
C GLU A 143 -12.66 -13.65 10.48
N LYS A 144 -13.31 -12.51 10.21
CA LYS A 144 -14.77 -12.40 10.15
C LYS A 144 -15.37 -12.74 8.80
N SER A 145 -14.63 -12.66 7.72
CA SER A 145 -15.13 -12.86 6.34
C SER A 145 -14.42 -14.02 5.64
N LYS A 146 -14.70 -15.25 6.08
CA LYS A 146 -14.11 -16.47 5.49
C LYS A 146 -14.29 -16.58 3.98
N ASP A 147 -15.34 -15.97 3.43
CA ASP A 147 -15.67 -16.02 2.00
C ASP A 147 -14.99 -14.92 1.16
N ALA A 148 -14.25 -13.99 1.80
CA ALA A 148 -13.64 -12.84 1.13
C ALA A 148 -12.11 -12.91 1.01
N HIS A 149 -11.50 -14.01 1.49
CA HIS A 149 -10.04 -14.16 1.44
C HIS A 149 -9.58 -14.72 0.10
N SER A 150 -8.61 -14.00 -0.51
CA SER A 150 -7.90 -14.49 -1.69
C SER A 150 -6.55 -15.12 -1.33
N PHE A 151 -6.10 -15.01 -0.06
CA PHE A 151 -4.77 -15.40 0.40
C PHE A 151 -4.81 -16.28 1.66
N GLU A 152 -3.79 -17.13 1.78
CA GLU A 152 -3.57 -18.04 2.91
C GLU A 152 -2.85 -17.31 4.06
N TRP A 153 -3.61 -16.60 4.91
CA TRP A 153 -3.06 -15.82 6.02
C TRP A 153 -2.41 -16.66 7.13
N GLY A 154 -2.93 -17.86 7.39
CA GLY A 154 -2.42 -18.76 8.44
C GLY A 154 -0.92 -19.03 8.30
N PRO A 155 -0.41 -19.50 7.17
CA PRO A 155 1.01 -19.71 6.93
C PRO A 155 1.86 -18.44 7.10
N LEU A 156 1.36 -17.28 6.70
CA LEU A 156 2.08 -16.01 6.90
C LEU A 156 2.17 -15.63 8.38
N ILE A 157 1.07 -15.79 9.13
CA ILE A 157 1.03 -15.53 10.58
C ILE A 157 2.03 -16.44 11.31
N GLU A 158 2.10 -17.72 10.97
CA GLU A 158 3.09 -18.64 11.58
C GLU A 158 4.54 -18.26 11.20
N LYS A 159 4.79 -17.75 10.00
CA LYS A 159 6.10 -17.17 9.65
C LYS A 159 6.43 -15.95 10.51
N ILE A 160 5.47 -15.02 10.69
CA ILE A 160 5.65 -13.83 11.54
C ILE A 160 5.99 -14.21 12.98
N LYS A 161 5.25 -15.15 13.59
CA LYS A 161 5.54 -15.64 14.94
C LYS A 161 6.94 -16.23 15.08
N LYS A 162 7.40 -16.94 14.06
CA LYS A 162 8.69 -17.66 14.09
C LYS A 162 9.88 -16.80 13.72
N GLN A 163 9.73 -15.86 12.80
CA GLN A 163 10.82 -15.11 12.17
C GLN A 163 10.79 -13.62 12.48
N GLY A 164 9.69 -13.12 13.10
CA GLY A 164 9.43 -11.71 13.26
C GLY A 164 9.02 -11.04 11.94
N ILE A 165 8.89 -9.72 11.99
CA ILE A 165 8.60 -8.86 10.84
C ILE A 165 9.52 -7.63 10.88
N ARG A 166 9.92 -7.11 9.70
CA ARG A 166 10.91 -6.01 9.60
C ARG A 166 10.32 -4.63 9.87
N ASN A 167 9.03 -4.44 9.61
CA ASN A 167 8.36 -3.15 9.65
C ASN A 167 7.12 -3.25 10.55
N VAL A 168 6.92 -2.28 11.45
CA VAL A 168 5.76 -2.29 12.37
C VAL A 168 4.42 -2.19 11.62
N LEU A 169 4.37 -1.42 10.53
CA LEU A 169 3.26 -1.38 9.58
C LEU A 169 3.84 -1.23 8.17
N THR A 170 3.16 -1.78 7.17
CA THR A 170 3.64 -1.81 5.78
C THR A 170 2.78 -0.99 4.82
N THR A 171 1.49 -0.82 5.11
CA THR A 171 0.53 -0.22 4.18
C THR A 171 -0.13 1.04 4.71
N THR A 172 -0.58 1.90 3.80
CA THR A 172 -1.33 3.12 4.10
C THR A 172 -2.29 3.46 2.96
N VAL A 173 -3.26 4.31 3.23
CA VAL A 173 -4.08 4.95 2.19
C VAL A 173 -3.80 6.45 2.24
N ALA A 174 -2.79 6.88 1.47
CA ALA A 174 -2.43 8.28 1.35
C ALA A 174 -3.27 8.99 0.29
N PRO A 175 -3.57 10.30 0.44
CA PRO A 175 -4.40 11.05 -0.51
C PRO A 175 -3.82 11.14 -1.92
N THR A 176 -2.51 11.11 -2.07
CA THR A 176 -1.76 11.21 -3.34
C THR A 176 -2.09 12.44 -4.20
N GLY A 177 -2.60 13.54 -3.60
CA GLY A 177 -3.15 14.67 -4.30
C GLY A 177 -2.23 15.35 -5.33
N THR A 178 -0.92 15.45 -5.06
CA THR A 178 0.07 15.96 -6.01
C THR A 178 0.77 14.82 -6.76
N LEU A 179 1.02 13.70 -6.08
CA LEU A 179 1.70 12.54 -6.66
C LEU A 179 0.93 11.95 -7.84
N SER A 180 -0.40 11.81 -7.70
CA SER A 180 -1.28 11.31 -8.77
C SER A 180 -1.28 12.21 -10.00
N MET A 181 -1.17 13.54 -9.82
CA MET A 181 -1.03 14.48 -10.93
C MET A 181 0.27 14.27 -11.70
N ILE A 182 1.39 14.03 -11.00
CA ILE A 182 2.69 13.74 -11.63
C ILE A 182 2.61 12.40 -12.37
N ALA A 183 1.91 11.43 -11.79
CA ALA A 183 1.74 10.09 -12.36
C ALA A 183 0.61 9.99 -13.42
N ASP A 184 -0.11 11.10 -13.68
CA ASP A 184 -1.22 11.17 -14.64
C ASP A 184 -2.31 10.12 -14.38
N CYS A 185 -2.77 10.04 -13.13
CA CYS A 185 -3.84 9.12 -12.70
C CYS A 185 -4.73 9.74 -11.61
N SER A 186 -5.84 9.07 -11.28
CA SER A 186 -6.75 9.47 -10.20
C SER A 186 -6.11 9.33 -8.83
N ASN A 187 -6.62 10.11 -7.86
CA ASN A 187 -6.10 10.13 -6.49
C ASN A 187 -6.38 8.81 -5.76
N GLY A 188 -5.40 8.24 -5.12
CA GLY A 188 -5.54 7.13 -4.18
C GLY A 188 -6.58 6.10 -4.56
N MET A 189 -7.51 5.86 -3.65
CA MET A 189 -8.68 4.98 -3.83
C MET A 189 -9.97 5.77 -4.11
N GLU A 190 -9.91 7.07 -4.29
CA GLU A 190 -11.08 7.92 -4.46
C GLU A 190 -11.77 7.71 -5.81
N PRO A 191 -13.12 7.84 -5.86
CA PRO A 191 -13.82 7.89 -7.14
C PRO A 191 -13.48 9.18 -7.89
N ALA A 192 -13.59 9.17 -9.22
CA ALA A 192 -13.49 10.39 -9.99
C ALA A 192 -14.72 11.27 -9.72
N PHE A 193 -14.53 12.44 -9.13
CA PHE A 193 -15.61 13.37 -8.83
C PHE A 193 -16.04 14.21 -10.04
N ALA A 194 -15.18 14.32 -11.07
CA ALA A 194 -15.48 14.98 -12.33
C ALA A 194 -14.56 14.48 -13.45
N LEU A 195 -15.05 14.46 -14.68
CA LEU A 195 -14.23 14.12 -15.86
C LEU A 195 -13.29 15.25 -16.25
N VAL A 196 -13.69 16.50 -16.00
CA VAL A 196 -12.90 17.71 -16.21
C VAL A 196 -13.07 18.61 -15.00
N PHE A 197 -11.98 19.11 -14.45
CA PHE A 197 -12.01 20.05 -13.32
C PHE A 197 -10.87 21.08 -13.39
N GLU A 198 -11.11 22.22 -12.77
CA GLU A 198 -10.09 23.26 -12.55
C GLU A 198 -9.49 23.09 -11.15
N LYS A 199 -8.19 22.87 -11.07
CA LYS A 199 -7.45 22.91 -9.82
C LYS A 199 -6.82 24.29 -9.63
N ARG A 200 -7.17 24.93 -8.51
CA ARG A 200 -6.59 26.22 -8.10
C ARG A 200 -5.60 25.99 -6.99
N VAL A 201 -4.37 26.36 -7.23
CA VAL A 201 -3.27 26.27 -6.26
C VAL A 201 -2.53 27.60 -6.22
N THR A 202 -1.66 27.80 -5.24
CA THR A 202 -0.91 29.05 -5.04
C THR A 202 -0.14 29.49 -6.29
N VAL A 203 0.35 28.55 -7.09
CA VAL A 203 1.15 28.83 -8.30
C VAL A 203 0.31 28.99 -9.58
N GLY A 204 -1.02 28.85 -9.52
CA GLY A 204 -1.87 29.04 -10.70
C GLY A 204 -3.13 28.17 -10.74
N ARG A 205 -3.74 28.18 -11.94
CA ARG A 205 -4.94 27.39 -12.27
C ARG A 205 -4.60 26.39 -13.36
N PHE A 206 -5.00 25.16 -13.15
CA PHE A 206 -4.72 24.06 -14.06
C PHE A 206 -6.01 23.30 -14.36
N PHE A 207 -6.25 23.01 -15.65
CA PHE A 207 -7.36 22.16 -16.06
C PHE A 207 -6.89 20.71 -16.16
N TYR A 208 -7.64 19.84 -15.54
CA TYR A 208 -7.42 18.39 -15.56
C TYR A 208 -8.56 17.68 -16.26
N THR A 209 -8.22 16.73 -17.10
CA THR A 209 -9.16 15.77 -17.67
C THR A 209 -8.74 14.36 -17.23
N ASN A 210 -9.69 13.58 -16.70
CA ASN A 210 -9.48 12.15 -16.54
C ASN A 210 -9.41 11.51 -17.94
N LYS A 211 -8.44 10.61 -18.12
CA LYS A 211 -8.18 9.96 -19.42
C LYS A 211 -8.83 8.60 -19.51
#